data_7bdc40bfa4452928cb453f6e34abe1a3
#
_entry.id   7bdc40bfa4452928cb453f6e34abe1a3
#
_cell.length_a   1.000
_cell.length_b   1.000
_cell.length_c   1.000
_cell.angle_alpha   90.00
_cell.angle_beta   90.00
_cell.angle_gamma   90.00
#
_symmetry.space_group_name_H-M   'P 1'
#
loop_
_entity.id
_entity.type
_entity.pdbx_description
1 polymer ?
#
loop_
_entity_poly.entity_id
_entity_poly.type
_entity_poly.pdbx_seq_one_letter_code
_entity_poly.pdbx_strand_id
1 'polypeptide(L)'
;MSQFTEKGWRVYAQAALAFIALFVIMTAPVLSIAGGFTRKFMASACFVLIALLSGGLKTGFGRLMITALVFCFAADLAIEYDFLWGLYTFLAAHLLFVAAFWARGIDRRSALICLAIMAALTAIVVAAFFPHISAQERIPVVAYGVVIALMMVFAGGTFGHEPARKGRVILAGAGLFYVSDVFLGADRFVGGDFPYGYLCLTLYYSGCILLAFSADG
;
A
#
# COMPACT_ATOMS: atom_id res chain seq x y z
N MET A 1 -6.26 16.33 -32.82
CA MET A 1 -6.16 17.29 -31.69
C MET A 1 -6.85 16.83 -30.41
N SER A 2 -7.96 16.07 -30.44
CA SER A 2 -8.71 15.65 -29.24
C SER A 2 -7.98 14.68 -28.28
N GLN A 3 -7.21 13.73 -28.79
CA GLN A 3 -6.52 12.75 -27.93
C GLN A 3 -5.35 13.33 -27.11
N PHE A 4 -4.66 14.35 -27.64
CA PHE A 4 -3.58 15.03 -26.91
C PHE A 4 -4.08 15.83 -25.71
N THR A 5 -5.25 16.43 -25.82
CA THR A 5 -5.89 17.17 -24.72
C THR A 5 -6.45 16.23 -23.65
N GLU A 6 -7.01 15.08 -24.03
CA GLU A 6 -7.57 14.10 -23.09
C GLU A 6 -6.50 13.41 -22.23
N LYS A 7 -5.35 13.09 -22.78
CA LYS A 7 -4.22 12.52 -22.03
C LYS A 7 -3.58 13.56 -21.10
N GLY A 8 -3.52 14.81 -21.51
CA GLY A 8 -2.94 15.90 -20.73
C GLY A 8 -3.71 16.16 -19.43
N TRP A 9 -5.03 16.35 -19.50
CA TRP A 9 -5.81 16.67 -18.30
C TRP A 9 -5.78 15.54 -17.25
N ARG A 10 -5.73 14.27 -17.67
CA ARG A 10 -5.63 13.13 -16.75
C ARG A 10 -4.35 13.18 -15.91
N VAL A 11 -3.21 13.52 -16.52
CA VAL A 11 -1.93 13.66 -15.82
C VAL A 11 -2.01 14.76 -14.77
N TYR A 12 -2.59 15.92 -15.12
CA TYR A 12 -2.76 17.01 -14.16
C TYR A 12 -3.74 16.64 -13.03
N ALA A 13 -4.85 15.98 -13.36
CA ALA A 13 -5.80 15.50 -12.35
C ALA A 13 -5.17 14.50 -11.38
N GLN A 14 -4.39 13.54 -11.88
CA GLN A 14 -3.68 12.58 -11.05
C GLN A 14 -2.63 13.25 -10.16
N ALA A 15 -1.87 14.20 -10.68
CA ALA A 15 -0.90 14.97 -9.91
C ALA A 15 -1.58 15.79 -8.81
N ALA A 16 -2.71 16.45 -9.11
CA ALA A 16 -3.49 17.18 -8.13
C ALA A 16 -4.05 16.28 -7.03
N LEU A 17 -4.60 15.11 -7.39
CA LEU A 17 -5.08 14.13 -6.41
C LEU A 17 -3.96 13.61 -5.51
N ALA A 18 -2.79 13.29 -6.08
CA ALA A 18 -1.63 12.85 -5.31
C ALA A 18 -1.17 13.94 -4.33
N PHE A 19 -1.12 15.20 -4.80
CA PHE A 19 -0.79 16.34 -3.95
C PHE A 19 -1.82 16.51 -2.82
N ILE A 20 -3.12 16.47 -3.13
CA ILE A 20 -4.20 16.60 -2.14
C ILE A 20 -4.09 15.50 -1.07
N ALA A 21 -3.90 14.24 -1.49
CA ALA A 21 -3.78 13.13 -0.56
C ALA A 21 -2.62 13.33 0.43
N LEU A 22 -1.43 13.62 -0.09
CA LEU A 22 -0.24 13.84 0.75
C LEU A 22 -0.37 15.12 1.59
N PHE A 23 -0.88 16.20 1.03
CA PHE A 23 -1.11 17.44 1.76
C PHE A 23 -2.04 17.22 2.96
N VAL A 24 -3.18 16.56 2.76
CA VAL A 24 -4.15 16.27 3.84
C VAL A 24 -3.52 15.40 4.93
N ILE A 25 -2.76 14.37 4.56
CA ILE A 25 -2.13 13.49 5.55
C ILE A 25 -1.00 14.19 6.32
N MET A 26 -0.18 14.99 5.65
CA MET A 26 0.99 15.62 6.26
C MET A 26 0.65 16.87 7.08
N THR A 27 -0.36 17.64 6.68
CA THR A 27 -0.64 18.94 7.30
C THR A 27 -1.80 18.91 8.30
N ALA A 28 -2.79 18.07 8.08
CA ALA A 28 -3.98 18.06 8.92
C ALA A 28 -3.72 17.75 10.42
N PRO A 29 -2.74 16.93 10.82
CA PRO A 29 -2.39 16.78 12.22
C PRO A 29 -1.90 18.08 12.86
N VAL A 30 -1.14 18.88 12.11
CA VAL A 30 -0.56 20.16 12.57
C VAL A 30 -1.64 21.25 12.62
N LEU A 31 -2.53 21.27 11.64
CA LEU A 31 -3.54 22.32 11.48
C LEU A 31 -4.89 21.99 12.16
N SER A 32 -5.05 20.79 12.71
CA SER A 32 -6.30 20.31 13.33
C SER A 32 -7.56 20.48 12.46
N ILE A 33 -7.39 20.45 11.12
CA ILE A 33 -8.46 20.80 10.16
C ILE A 33 -9.51 19.68 10.05
N ALA A 34 -9.13 18.40 10.31
CA ALA A 34 -10.04 17.27 10.17
C ALA A 34 -9.68 16.13 11.13
N GLY A 35 -10.68 15.38 11.58
CA GLY A 35 -10.49 14.13 12.36
C GLY A 35 -9.78 13.05 11.55
N GLY A 36 -9.24 12.03 12.24
CA GLY A 36 -8.52 10.90 11.61
C GLY A 36 -9.30 10.25 10.48
N PHE A 37 -10.56 9.93 10.73
CA PHE A 37 -11.49 9.34 9.76
C PHE A 37 -11.61 10.18 8.47
N THR A 38 -11.90 11.47 8.59
CA THR A 38 -12.09 12.35 7.41
C THR A 38 -10.81 12.46 6.57
N ARG A 39 -9.64 12.55 7.22
CA ARG A 39 -8.34 12.61 6.53
C ARG A 39 -8.08 11.35 5.71
N LYS A 40 -8.26 10.17 6.34
CA LYS A 40 -8.08 8.89 5.68
C LYS A 40 -9.07 8.72 4.54
N PHE A 41 -10.36 9.05 4.76
CA PHE A 41 -11.37 9.02 3.71
C PHE A 41 -10.96 9.83 2.47
N MET A 42 -10.55 11.10 2.66
CA MET A 42 -10.15 11.97 1.54
C MET A 42 -8.92 11.44 0.80
N ALA A 43 -7.89 11.05 1.55
CA ALA A 43 -6.65 10.57 0.95
C ALA A 43 -6.85 9.23 0.22
N SER A 44 -7.66 8.32 0.79
CA SER A 44 -7.95 7.02 0.19
C SER A 44 -8.83 7.15 -1.05
N ALA A 45 -9.80 8.07 -1.05
CA ALA A 45 -10.56 8.39 -2.26
C ALA A 45 -9.64 8.87 -3.39
N CYS A 46 -8.61 9.67 -3.07
CA CYS A 46 -7.67 10.16 -4.08
C CYS A 46 -6.90 9.03 -4.77
N PHE A 47 -6.33 8.05 -4.03
CA PHE A 47 -5.58 6.99 -4.70
C PHE A 47 -6.48 6.05 -5.52
N VAL A 48 -7.73 5.81 -5.10
CA VAL A 48 -8.70 5.05 -5.92
C VAL A 48 -9.02 5.80 -7.21
N LEU A 49 -9.26 7.11 -7.13
CA LEU A 49 -9.49 7.95 -8.32
C LEU A 49 -8.28 7.98 -9.24
N ILE A 50 -7.06 8.05 -8.72
CA ILE A 50 -5.82 7.95 -9.51
C ILE A 50 -5.80 6.63 -10.29
N ALA A 51 -6.10 5.50 -9.65
CA ALA A 51 -6.10 4.19 -10.31
C ALA A 51 -7.16 4.10 -11.42
N LEU A 52 -8.34 4.68 -11.22
CA LEU A 52 -9.37 4.77 -12.25
C LEU A 52 -8.93 5.64 -13.44
N LEU A 53 -8.33 6.81 -13.16
CA LEU A 53 -7.79 7.72 -14.18
C LEU A 53 -6.60 7.13 -14.93
N SER A 54 -5.83 6.23 -14.31
CA SER A 54 -4.76 5.46 -14.95
C SER A 54 -5.30 4.49 -16.02
N GLY A 55 -6.60 4.24 -16.05
CA GLY A 55 -7.22 3.35 -17.01
C GLY A 55 -7.25 1.89 -16.56
N GLY A 56 -7.11 1.64 -15.27
CA GLY A 56 -7.04 0.31 -14.69
C GLY A 56 -8.24 -0.60 -14.98
N LEU A 57 -9.42 -0.05 -15.28
CA LEU A 57 -10.59 -0.86 -15.66
C LEU A 57 -10.42 -1.61 -16.99
N LYS A 58 -9.47 -1.22 -17.84
CA LYS A 58 -9.28 -1.76 -19.18
C LYS A 58 -8.60 -3.13 -19.19
N THR A 59 -7.88 -3.49 -18.14
CA THR A 59 -7.09 -4.73 -18.07
C THR A 59 -7.45 -5.58 -16.86
N GLY A 60 -7.16 -6.88 -16.90
CA GLY A 60 -7.33 -7.77 -15.75
C GLY A 60 -6.45 -7.35 -14.57
N PHE A 61 -5.19 -7.01 -14.84
CA PHE A 61 -4.25 -6.49 -13.87
C PHE A 61 -4.79 -5.23 -13.20
N GLY A 62 -5.19 -4.23 -13.99
CA GLY A 62 -5.68 -2.96 -13.46
C GLY A 62 -6.94 -3.10 -12.63
N ARG A 63 -7.86 -4.01 -13.00
CA ARG A 63 -9.06 -4.30 -12.20
C ARG A 63 -8.69 -4.88 -10.84
N LEU A 64 -7.74 -5.82 -10.77
CA LEU A 64 -7.23 -6.35 -9.51
C LEU A 64 -6.56 -5.26 -8.66
N MET A 65 -5.75 -4.39 -9.27
CA MET A 65 -5.12 -3.25 -8.59
C MET A 65 -6.16 -2.29 -7.99
N ILE A 66 -7.18 -1.91 -8.77
CA ILE A 66 -8.28 -1.06 -8.28
C ILE A 66 -9.01 -1.74 -7.12
N THR A 67 -9.34 -3.03 -7.26
CA THR A 67 -10.03 -3.76 -6.19
C THR A 67 -9.17 -3.81 -4.93
N ALA A 68 -7.87 -4.07 -5.04
CA ALA A 68 -6.94 -4.04 -3.91
C ALA A 68 -6.94 -2.66 -3.22
N LEU A 69 -6.86 -1.58 -4.01
CA LEU A 69 -6.89 -0.20 -3.48
C LEU A 69 -8.25 0.15 -2.83
N VAL A 70 -9.36 -0.35 -3.35
CA VAL A 70 -10.68 -0.20 -2.71
C VAL A 70 -10.71 -0.93 -1.36
N PHE A 71 -10.10 -2.12 -1.26
CA PHE A 71 -9.94 -2.80 0.03
C PHE A 71 -9.01 -2.03 0.97
N CYS A 72 -7.93 -1.40 0.48
CA CYS A 72 -7.11 -0.49 1.29
C CYS A 72 -7.95 0.68 1.83
N PHE A 73 -8.78 1.30 0.99
CA PHE A 73 -9.70 2.35 1.41
C PHE A 73 -10.65 1.87 2.51
N ALA A 74 -11.29 0.70 2.32
CA ALA A 74 -12.15 0.12 3.34
C ALA A 74 -11.41 -0.18 4.65
N ALA A 75 -10.17 -0.66 4.54
CA ALA A 75 -9.30 -0.96 5.68
C ALA A 75 -8.91 0.31 6.46
N ASP A 76 -8.62 1.41 5.76
CA ASP A 76 -8.34 2.72 6.37
C ASP A 76 -9.50 3.22 7.25
N LEU A 77 -10.73 2.93 6.84
CA LEU A 77 -11.90 3.27 7.63
C LEU A 77 -12.17 2.26 8.74
N ALA A 78 -11.99 0.97 8.46
CA ALA A 78 -12.23 -0.10 9.43
C ALA A 78 -11.28 -0.01 10.64
N ILE A 79 -10.01 0.33 10.42
CA ILE A 79 -8.99 0.42 11.48
C ILE A 79 -9.27 1.55 12.48
N GLU A 80 -10.06 2.56 12.11
CA GLU A 80 -10.49 3.64 13.01
C GLU A 80 -11.51 3.14 14.05
N TYR A 81 -12.22 2.04 13.76
CA TYR A 81 -13.18 1.43 14.66
C TYR A 81 -12.61 0.24 15.43
N ASP A 82 -11.87 -0.63 14.73
CA ASP A 82 -11.27 -1.81 15.33
C ASP A 82 -10.01 -2.23 14.56
N PHE A 83 -8.92 -2.45 15.29
CA PHE A 83 -7.63 -2.80 14.70
C PHE A 83 -7.68 -4.10 13.91
N LEU A 84 -8.32 -5.15 14.43
CA LEU A 84 -8.36 -6.46 13.76
C LEU A 84 -9.21 -6.44 12.50
N TRP A 85 -10.33 -5.71 12.50
CA TRP A 85 -11.12 -5.53 11.28
C TRP A 85 -10.34 -4.80 10.20
N GLY A 86 -9.60 -3.75 10.57
CA GLY A 86 -8.66 -3.08 9.66
C GLY A 86 -7.62 -4.04 9.11
N LEU A 87 -6.97 -4.80 10.00
CA LEU A 87 -5.91 -5.76 9.66
C LEU A 87 -6.41 -6.83 8.68
N TYR A 88 -7.58 -7.44 8.91
CA TYR A 88 -8.16 -8.44 8.01
C TYR A 88 -8.52 -7.85 6.64
N THR A 89 -9.01 -6.62 6.63
CA THR A 89 -9.34 -5.94 5.37
C THR A 89 -8.10 -5.59 4.57
N PHE A 90 -7.03 -5.13 5.23
CA PHE A 90 -5.72 -4.95 4.60
C PHE A 90 -5.12 -6.27 4.12
N LEU A 91 -5.25 -7.36 4.88
CA LEU A 91 -4.80 -8.69 4.46
C LEU A 91 -5.46 -9.10 3.14
N ALA A 92 -6.77 -8.88 2.99
CA ALA A 92 -7.47 -9.13 1.74
C ALA A 92 -6.94 -8.25 0.59
N ALA A 93 -6.64 -6.97 0.85
CA ALA A 93 -6.02 -6.08 -0.12
C ALA A 93 -4.66 -6.62 -0.61
N HIS A 94 -3.81 -7.09 0.31
CA HIS A 94 -2.49 -7.63 -0.03
C HIS A 94 -2.59 -8.93 -0.86
N LEU A 95 -3.55 -9.80 -0.57
CA LEU A 95 -3.81 -10.98 -1.40
C LEU A 95 -4.23 -10.60 -2.83
N LEU A 96 -5.01 -9.54 -2.98
CA LEU A 96 -5.38 -9.00 -4.29
C LEU A 96 -4.18 -8.39 -5.04
N PHE A 97 -3.28 -7.69 -4.34
CA PHE A 97 -2.02 -7.23 -4.93
C PHE A 97 -1.14 -8.39 -5.37
N VAL A 98 -1.00 -9.44 -4.56
CA VAL A 98 -0.29 -10.68 -4.94
C VAL A 98 -0.88 -11.27 -6.22
N ALA A 99 -2.22 -11.39 -6.30
CA ALA A 99 -2.91 -11.88 -7.50
C ALA A 99 -2.66 -10.98 -8.72
N ALA A 100 -2.67 -9.65 -8.54
CA ALA A 100 -2.39 -8.69 -9.60
C ALA A 100 -0.95 -8.84 -10.13
N PHE A 101 0.03 -8.89 -9.23
CA PHE A 101 1.44 -9.04 -9.61
C PHE A 101 1.71 -10.39 -10.27
N TRP A 102 1.10 -11.47 -9.77
CA TRP A 102 1.15 -12.78 -10.42
C TRP A 102 0.61 -12.73 -11.85
N ALA A 103 -0.55 -12.14 -12.05
CA ALA A 103 -1.19 -12.03 -13.35
C ALA A 103 -0.37 -11.19 -14.36
N ARG A 104 0.49 -10.29 -13.87
CA ARG A 104 1.37 -9.48 -14.71
C ARG A 104 2.61 -10.24 -15.20
N GLY A 105 3.02 -11.27 -14.50
CA GLY A 105 4.20 -12.07 -14.80
C GLY A 105 5.32 -11.90 -13.76
N ILE A 106 6.03 -13.00 -13.52
CA ILE A 106 7.02 -13.10 -12.45
C ILE A 106 8.34 -13.68 -12.98
N ASP A 107 9.44 -12.97 -12.80
CA ASP A 107 10.78 -13.55 -12.90
C ASP A 107 11.10 -14.34 -11.63
N ARG A 108 11.31 -15.65 -11.80
CA ARG A 108 11.54 -16.56 -10.67
C ARG A 108 12.81 -16.23 -9.89
N ARG A 109 13.88 -15.81 -10.57
CA ARG A 109 15.15 -15.49 -9.92
C ARG A 109 15.00 -14.28 -9.01
N SER A 110 14.41 -13.21 -9.49
CA SER A 110 14.15 -12.00 -8.73
C SER A 110 13.19 -12.28 -7.56
N ALA A 111 12.15 -13.10 -7.78
CA ALA A 111 11.22 -13.50 -6.73
C ALA A 111 11.93 -14.31 -5.63
N LEU A 112 12.82 -15.25 -5.97
CA LEU A 112 13.57 -16.03 -4.97
C LEU A 112 14.56 -15.18 -4.17
N ILE A 113 15.24 -14.23 -4.81
CA ILE A 113 16.12 -13.29 -4.12
C ILE A 113 15.29 -12.44 -3.13
N CYS A 114 14.16 -11.90 -3.62
CA CYS A 114 13.27 -11.11 -2.78
C CYS A 114 12.69 -11.96 -1.62
N LEU A 115 12.34 -13.22 -1.86
CA LEU A 115 11.86 -14.13 -0.83
C LEU A 115 12.89 -14.32 0.31
N ALA A 116 14.16 -14.55 -0.03
CA ALA A 116 15.21 -14.70 0.97
C ALA A 116 15.38 -13.43 1.82
N ILE A 117 15.36 -12.26 1.18
CA ILE A 117 15.45 -10.95 1.86
C ILE A 117 14.23 -10.74 2.75
N MET A 118 13.03 -10.92 2.20
CA MET A 118 11.79 -10.67 2.95
C MET A 118 11.56 -11.66 4.08
N ALA A 119 11.97 -12.94 3.92
CA ALA A 119 11.91 -13.92 4.99
C ALA A 119 12.78 -13.49 6.19
N ALA A 120 14.01 -13.04 5.93
CA ALA A 120 14.90 -12.55 6.97
C ALA A 120 14.35 -11.28 7.65
N LEU A 121 13.93 -10.29 6.87
CA LEU A 121 13.39 -9.03 7.40
C LEU A 121 12.11 -9.27 8.22
N THR A 122 11.17 -10.07 7.70
CA THR A 122 9.91 -10.36 8.40
C THR A 122 10.18 -11.16 9.68
N ALA A 123 11.11 -12.10 9.67
CA ALA A 123 11.50 -12.82 10.89
C ALA A 123 12.05 -11.88 11.97
N ILE A 124 12.89 -10.91 11.59
CA ILE A 124 13.42 -9.90 12.50
C ILE A 124 12.29 -9.02 13.07
N VAL A 125 11.40 -8.52 12.21
CA VAL A 125 10.28 -7.66 12.61
C VAL A 125 9.32 -8.42 13.54
N VAL A 126 8.95 -9.66 13.16
CA VAL A 126 8.08 -10.50 14.00
C VAL A 126 8.76 -10.80 15.35
N ALA A 127 10.03 -11.16 15.38
CA ALA A 127 10.75 -11.41 16.62
C ALA A 127 10.79 -10.16 17.53
N ALA A 128 10.97 -8.98 16.96
CA ALA A 128 10.97 -7.72 17.70
C ALA A 128 9.60 -7.39 18.30
N PHE A 129 8.52 -7.62 17.56
CA PHE A 129 7.17 -7.25 18.02
C PHE A 129 6.49 -8.34 18.86
N PHE A 130 6.85 -9.62 18.67
CA PHE A 130 6.17 -10.78 19.29
C PHE A 130 5.99 -10.68 20.81
N PRO A 131 6.97 -10.20 21.59
CA PRO A 131 6.80 -10.04 23.04
C PRO A 131 5.73 -9.02 23.44
N HIS A 132 5.44 -8.07 22.56
CA HIS A 132 4.52 -6.94 22.81
C HIS A 132 3.10 -7.20 22.26
N ILE A 133 2.92 -8.28 21.47
CA ILE A 133 1.62 -8.61 20.88
C ILE A 133 0.80 -9.46 21.86
N SER A 134 -0.45 -9.07 22.10
CA SER A 134 -1.40 -9.83 22.92
C SER A 134 -1.63 -11.25 22.34
N ALA A 135 -1.90 -12.23 23.19
CA ALA A 135 -2.09 -13.63 22.75
C ALA A 135 -3.18 -13.76 21.67
N GLN A 136 -4.21 -12.93 21.73
CA GLN A 136 -5.33 -12.94 20.78
C GLN A 136 -4.95 -12.37 19.41
N GLU A 137 -4.03 -11.40 19.35
CA GLU A 137 -3.61 -10.73 18.13
C GLU A 137 -2.42 -11.43 17.43
N ARG A 138 -1.70 -12.34 18.10
CA ARG A 138 -0.47 -12.97 17.55
C ARG A 138 -0.68 -13.64 16.21
N ILE A 139 -1.70 -14.48 16.10
CA ILE A 139 -1.96 -15.22 14.85
C ILE A 139 -2.33 -14.26 13.72
N PRO A 140 -3.31 -13.34 13.88
CA PRO A 140 -3.62 -12.35 12.85
C PRO A 140 -2.43 -11.50 12.41
N VAL A 141 -1.65 -10.99 13.36
CA VAL A 141 -0.50 -10.11 13.06
C VAL A 141 0.62 -10.85 12.33
N VAL A 142 0.95 -12.08 12.78
CA VAL A 142 1.96 -12.89 12.09
C VAL A 142 1.50 -13.29 10.69
N ALA A 143 0.24 -13.71 10.53
CA ALA A 143 -0.34 -14.03 9.21
C ALA A 143 -0.30 -12.83 8.27
N TYR A 144 -0.64 -11.64 8.77
CA TYR A 144 -0.54 -10.39 8.05
C TYR A 144 0.89 -10.08 7.60
N GLY A 145 1.87 -10.20 8.52
CA GLY A 145 3.29 -10.01 8.22
C GLY A 145 3.81 -10.94 7.13
N VAL A 146 3.35 -12.19 7.11
CA VAL A 146 3.67 -13.15 6.03
C VAL A 146 3.06 -12.72 4.70
N VAL A 147 1.81 -12.29 4.69
CA VAL A 147 1.10 -11.93 3.44
C VAL A 147 1.67 -10.65 2.83
N ILE A 148 2.01 -9.64 3.63
CA ILE A 148 2.65 -8.43 3.09
C ILE A 148 4.08 -8.71 2.59
N ALA A 149 4.81 -9.61 3.24
CA ALA A 149 6.09 -10.08 2.72
C ALA A 149 5.94 -10.79 1.37
N LEU A 150 4.92 -11.64 1.22
CA LEU A 150 4.58 -12.25 -0.07
C LEU A 150 4.26 -11.19 -1.14
N MET A 151 3.51 -10.16 -0.81
CA MET A 151 3.25 -9.05 -1.73
C MET A 151 4.57 -8.44 -2.24
N MET A 152 5.54 -8.22 -1.35
CA MET A 152 6.88 -7.73 -1.72
C MET A 152 7.63 -8.72 -2.62
N VAL A 153 7.58 -10.02 -2.34
CA VAL A 153 8.20 -11.07 -3.17
C VAL A 153 7.64 -11.02 -4.60
N PHE A 154 6.33 -10.91 -4.74
CA PHE A 154 5.68 -10.83 -6.04
C PHE A 154 5.97 -9.50 -6.75
N ALA A 155 6.03 -8.39 -6.04
CA ALA A 155 6.45 -7.10 -6.59
C ALA A 155 7.90 -7.16 -7.13
N GLY A 156 8.81 -7.80 -6.39
CA GLY A 156 10.19 -8.04 -6.83
C GLY A 156 10.27 -8.96 -8.06
N GLY A 157 9.45 -10.01 -8.10
CA GLY A 157 9.33 -10.88 -9.26
C GLY A 157 8.78 -10.15 -10.50
N THR A 158 7.78 -9.30 -10.32
CA THR A 158 7.24 -8.45 -11.40
C THR A 158 8.29 -7.46 -11.90
N PHE A 159 9.05 -6.83 -11.00
CA PHE A 159 10.16 -5.96 -11.40
C PHE A 159 11.21 -6.72 -12.22
N GLY A 160 11.57 -7.94 -11.85
CA GLY A 160 12.50 -8.77 -12.61
C GLY A 160 11.96 -9.17 -13.99
N HIS A 161 10.67 -9.40 -14.10
CA HIS A 161 9.99 -9.70 -15.36
C HIS A 161 9.87 -8.45 -16.27
N GLU A 162 9.54 -7.31 -15.68
CA GLU A 162 9.34 -6.03 -16.37
C GLU A 162 10.18 -4.92 -15.69
N PRO A 163 11.51 -4.85 -15.92
CA PRO A 163 12.37 -3.89 -15.23
C PRO A 163 12.22 -2.44 -15.73
N ALA A 164 11.27 -2.19 -16.62
CA ALA A 164 10.91 -0.87 -17.10
C ALA A 164 10.33 0.02 -16.00
N ARG A 165 9.92 1.24 -16.34
CA ARG A 165 9.37 2.23 -15.40
C ARG A 165 8.25 1.65 -14.52
N LYS A 166 7.36 0.83 -15.08
CA LYS A 166 6.21 0.26 -14.37
C LYS A 166 6.64 -0.71 -13.27
N GLY A 167 7.52 -1.67 -13.56
CA GLY A 167 8.02 -2.60 -12.54
C GLY A 167 8.72 -1.89 -11.39
N ARG A 168 9.47 -0.80 -11.67
CA ARG A 168 10.08 0.04 -10.63
C ARG A 168 9.05 0.74 -9.76
N VAL A 169 7.98 1.26 -10.36
CA VAL A 169 6.90 1.93 -9.62
C VAL A 169 6.15 0.95 -8.72
N ILE A 170 5.86 -0.26 -9.23
CA ILE A 170 5.24 -1.34 -8.45
C ILE A 170 6.12 -1.72 -7.26
N LEU A 171 7.41 -1.99 -7.49
CA LEU A 171 8.34 -2.38 -6.43
C LEU A 171 8.50 -1.26 -5.39
N ALA A 172 8.64 0.00 -5.82
CA ALA A 172 8.75 1.13 -4.92
C ALA A 172 7.46 1.33 -4.11
N GLY A 173 6.28 1.26 -4.75
CA GLY A 173 4.99 1.37 -4.06
C GLY A 173 4.79 0.27 -3.03
N ALA A 174 5.06 -0.99 -3.38
CA ALA A 174 4.98 -2.12 -2.46
C ALA A 174 6.00 -1.99 -1.31
N GLY A 175 7.22 -1.52 -1.60
CA GLY A 175 8.26 -1.29 -0.60
C GLY A 175 7.88 -0.22 0.41
N LEU A 176 7.35 0.93 -0.04
CA LEU A 176 6.85 1.97 0.85
C LEU A 176 5.70 1.46 1.72
N PHE A 177 4.80 0.66 1.15
CA PHE A 177 3.71 0.03 1.90
C PHE A 177 4.25 -0.92 2.98
N TYR A 178 5.18 -1.82 2.64
CA TYR A 178 5.78 -2.73 3.62
C TYR A 178 6.45 -1.97 4.78
N VAL A 179 7.24 -0.94 4.47
CA VAL A 179 7.91 -0.13 5.50
C VAL A 179 6.89 0.63 6.34
N SER A 180 5.81 1.13 5.76
CA SER A 180 4.73 1.78 6.51
C SER A 180 4.11 0.85 7.55
N ASP A 181 3.94 -0.43 7.22
CA ASP A 181 3.35 -1.40 8.13
C ASP A 181 4.30 -1.82 9.26
N VAL A 182 5.61 -1.77 9.02
CA VAL A 182 6.58 -1.88 10.12
C VAL A 182 6.40 -0.71 11.10
N PHE A 183 6.19 0.52 10.61
CA PHE A 183 5.90 1.67 11.47
C PHE A 183 4.54 1.56 12.14
N LEU A 184 3.52 1.01 11.47
CA LEU A 184 2.22 0.74 12.11
C LEU A 184 2.37 -0.25 13.27
N GLY A 185 3.13 -1.33 13.07
CA GLY A 185 3.44 -2.30 14.13
C GLY A 185 4.23 -1.66 15.29
N ALA A 186 5.20 -0.80 14.98
CA ALA A 186 5.96 -0.09 16.01
C ALA A 186 5.06 0.87 16.82
N ASP A 187 4.19 1.62 16.15
CA ASP A 187 3.21 2.51 16.79
C ASP A 187 2.26 1.74 17.71
N ARG A 188 1.75 0.62 17.22
CA ARG A 188 0.75 -0.21 17.90
C ARG A 188 1.31 -1.01 19.08
N PHE A 189 2.49 -1.62 18.93
CA PHE A 189 3.02 -2.61 19.86
C PHE A 189 4.19 -2.13 20.71
N VAL A 190 4.98 -1.17 20.21
CA VAL A 190 6.14 -0.63 20.94
C VAL A 190 5.80 0.69 21.59
N GLY A 191 5.15 1.60 20.86
CA GLY A 191 4.80 2.95 21.34
C GLY A 191 6.03 3.82 21.54
N GLY A 192 5.89 4.86 22.37
CA GLY A 192 6.95 5.81 22.71
C GLY A 192 6.77 7.18 22.05
N ASP A 193 7.76 8.09 22.25
CA ASP A 193 7.67 9.47 21.79
C ASP A 193 8.03 9.66 20.30
N PHE A 194 8.44 8.60 19.62
CA PHE A 194 8.80 8.67 18.21
C PHE A 194 7.53 8.71 17.34
N PRO A 195 7.44 9.56 16.30
CA PRO A 195 6.24 9.79 15.53
C PRO A 195 5.96 8.66 14.49
N TYR A 196 5.86 7.41 14.96
CA TYR A 196 5.64 6.24 14.12
C TYR A 196 4.40 6.37 13.25
N GLY A 197 3.27 6.79 13.81
CA GLY A 197 2.01 6.93 13.08
C GLY A 197 2.09 7.96 11.95
N TYR A 198 2.83 9.05 12.12
CA TYR A 198 3.04 10.04 11.07
C TYR A 198 3.85 9.46 9.91
N LEU A 199 4.94 8.75 10.21
CA LEU A 199 5.77 8.08 9.18
C LEU A 199 4.99 6.97 8.49
N CYS A 200 4.25 6.16 9.26
CA CYS A 200 3.35 5.14 8.72
C CYS A 200 2.43 5.72 7.65
N LEU A 201 1.62 6.72 7.99
CA LEU A 201 0.66 7.29 7.06
C LEU A 201 1.32 7.93 5.83
N THR A 202 2.43 8.66 6.02
CA THR A 202 3.14 9.29 4.90
C THR A 202 3.66 8.25 3.90
N LEU A 203 4.29 7.18 4.38
CA LEU A 203 4.81 6.10 3.54
C LEU A 203 3.70 5.29 2.89
N TYR A 204 2.65 4.96 3.65
CA TYR A 204 1.49 4.23 3.19
C TYR A 204 0.80 4.92 2.01
N TYR A 205 0.41 6.19 2.18
CA TYR A 205 -0.27 6.92 1.11
C TYR A 205 0.63 7.15 -0.10
N SER A 206 1.93 7.39 0.11
CA SER A 206 2.91 7.44 -0.99
C SER A 206 2.98 6.10 -1.75
N GLY A 207 2.99 4.98 -1.03
CA GLY A 207 2.95 3.63 -1.61
C GLY A 207 1.67 3.38 -2.41
N CYS A 208 0.50 3.67 -1.83
CA CYS A 208 -0.80 3.52 -2.50
C CYS A 208 -0.91 4.38 -3.77
N ILE A 209 -0.40 5.62 -3.75
CA ILE A 209 -0.37 6.51 -4.92
C ILE A 209 0.50 5.90 -6.03
N LEU A 210 1.69 5.39 -5.72
CA LEU A 210 2.54 4.73 -6.72
C LEU A 210 1.87 3.49 -7.31
N LEU A 211 1.26 2.65 -6.46
CA LEU A 211 0.50 1.48 -6.91
C LEU A 211 -0.69 1.89 -7.78
N ALA A 212 -1.39 2.97 -7.43
CA ALA A 212 -2.49 3.51 -8.23
C ALA A 212 -2.03 4.01 -9.61
N PHE A 213 -0.87 4.67 -9.70
CA PHE A 213 -0.27 5.05 -10.98
C PHE A 213 0.12 3.84 -11.84
N SER A 214 0.47 2.71 -11.22
CA SER A 214 0.85 1.50 -11.95
C SER A 214 -0.34 0.68 -12.44
N ALA A 215 -1.59 1.05 -12.10
CA ALA A 215 -2.80 0.32 -12.46
C ALA A 215 -3.13 0.35 -13.97
N ASP A 216 -2.45 1.18 -14.77
CA ASP A 216 -2.54 1.12 -16.23
C ASP A 216 -2.01 -0.23 -16.73
N GLY A 217 -2.76 -0.91 -17.56
CA GLY A 217 -2.39 -2.18 -18.15
C GLY A 217 -1.29 -2.07 -19.21
#